data_4bd9a904e154140562fe51d8b0757fa4
#
_entry.id   4bd9a904e154140562fe51d8b0757fa4
#
_cell.length_a   1.000
_cell.length_b   1.000
_cell.length_c   1.000
_cell.angle_alpha   90.00
_cell.angle_beta   90.00
_cell.angle_gamma   90.00
#
_symmetry.space_group_name_H-M   'P 1'
#
loop_
_entity.id
_entity.type
_entity.pdbx_description
1 polymer ?
#
loop_
_entity_poly.entity_id
_entity_poly.type
_entity_poly.pdbx_seq_one_letter_code
_entity_poly.pdbx_strand_id
1 'polypeptide(L)'
;MKKLFFGFVALVAFMMLATTGVSAQELGKQTPTVSVNGSAQIKAAPDVIYISIKLNESDTKGKVTLEEQRRNMFSALKKAGVNAEKQLSVVDMNSSFDRRRGSLSATQYELKVGSAEAVRKVFDELDKAGIPNVNVTRTTCSNMEELRSEARKAAMKNAQMRARELAEAVGQSIGPCLEINDYTTSVQPVVMRSKMLMANSAMTDEAAY
;
A
#
# COMPACT_ATOMS: atom_id res chain seq x y z
N MET A 1 27.46 31.73 79.21
CA MET A 1 26.55 31.89 78.06
C MET A 1 27.25 32.11 76.73
N LYS A 2 28.37 32.74 76.61
CA LYS A 2 29.08 32.99 75.34
C LYS A 2 29.68 31.70 74.68
N LYS A 3 30.07 30.73 75.48
CA LYS A 3 30.68 29.49 74.95
C LYS A 3 29.68 28.46 74.30
N LEU A 4 28.40 28.52 74.77
CA LEU A 4 27.33 27.68 74.15
C LEU A 4 26.88 28.22 72.79
N PHE A 5 26.97 29.54 72.58
CA PHE A 5 26.55 30.16 71.32
C PHE A 5 27.51 29.83 70.15
N PHE A 6 28.81 29.70 70.43
CA PHE A 6 29.82 29.39 69.46
C PHE A 6 29.72 27.93 68.98
N GLY A 7 29.35 26.97 69.84
CA GLY A 7 29.14 25.57 69.46
C GLY A 7 27.93 25.38 68.58
N PHE A 8 26.86 26.18 68.78
CA PHE A 8 25.66 26.07 67.99
C PHE A 8 25.82 26.65 66.61
N VAL A 9 26.57 27.71 66.39
CA VAL A 9 26.89 28.29 65.09
C VAL A 9 27.80 27.39 64.29
N ALA A 10 28.76 26.73 64.94
CA ALA A 10 29.63 25.76 64.25
C ALA A 10 28.88 24.48 63.80
N LEU A 11 27.89 24.02 64.55
CA LEU A 11 27.07 22.85 64.19
C LEU A 11 26.11 23.15 63.03
N VAL A 12 25.53 24.36 63.01
CA VAL A 12 24.65 24.78 61.87
C VAL A 12 25.45 25.00 60.61
N ALA A 13 26.68 25.53 60.68
CA ALA A 13 27.56 25.69 59.53
C ALA A 13 28.03 24.35 58.97
N PHE A 14 28.25 23.35 59.80
CA PHE A 14 28.62 22.01 59.35
C PHE A 14 27.44 21.26 58.72
N MET A 15 26.20 21.53 59.11
CA MET A 15 24.99 20.94 58.54
C MET A 15 24.63 21.52 57.16
N MET A 16 25.07 22.75 56.86
CA MET A 16 24.84 23.37 55.53
C MET A 16 25.83 22.91 54.43
N LEU A 17 26.96 22.30 54.79
CA LEU A 17 27.90 21.75 53.81
C LEU A 17 27.56 20.35 53.32
N ALA A 18 26.57 19.68 53.89
CA ALA A 18 26.22 18.30 53.53
C ALA A 18 25.13 18.17 52.44
N THR A 19 24.62 19.27 51.88
CA THR A 19 23.51 19.24 50.91
C THR A 19 23.89 19.60 49.47
N THR A 20 25.16 19.71 49.12
CA THR A 20 25.54 19.68 47.73
C THR A 20 25.73 18.22 47.30
N GLY A 21 24.66 17.47 47.32
CA GLY A 21 24.54 16.28 46.50
C GLY A 21 24.61 16.74 45.04
N VAL A 22 25.82 16.88 44.54
CA VAL A 22 26.04 16.93 43.10
C VAL A 22 25.53 15.58 42.59
N SER A 23 24.27 15.55 42.10
CA SER A 23 23.84 14.52 41.20
C SER A 23 24.79 14.61 40.02
N ALA A 24 25.86 13.84 40.04
CA ALA A 24 26.57 13.49 38.81
C ALA A 24 25.54 12.79 37.94
N GLN A 25 24.79 13.58 37.17
CA GLN A 25 24.14 13.04 35.97
C GLN A 25 25.25 12.33 35.25
N GLU A 26 25.24 10.99 35.29
CA GLU A 26 26.00 10.19 34.34
C GLU A 26 25.65 10.76 32.97
N LEU A 27 26.54 11.64 32.45
CA LEU A 27 26.54 11.92 31.03
C LEU A 27 26.79 10.57 30.40
N GLY A 28 25.69 9.85 30.12
CA GLY A 28 25.77 8.58 29.45
C GLY A 28 26.68 8.80 28.24
N LYS A 29 27.75 8.00 28.16
CA LYS A 29 28.68 8.01 27.04
C LYS A 29 27.81 7.92 25.78
N GLN A 30 27.51 9.08 25.20
CA GLN A 30 26.80 9.11 23.92
C GLN A 30 27.73 8.43 22.91
N THR A 31 27.40 7.21 22.55
CA THR A 31 28.11 6.53 21.49
C THR A 31 27.96 7.35 20.21
N PRO A 32 29.06 7.80 19.59
CA PRO A 32 28.96 8.51 18.33
C PRO A 32 28.18 7.68 17.31
N THR A 33 27.12 8.23 16.74
CA THR A 33 26.25 7.54 15.81
C THR A 33 26.05 8.34 14.54
N VAL A 34 25.91 7.65 13.42
CA VAL A 34 25.38 8.19 12.16
C VAL A 34 24.01 7.59 11.91
N SER A 35 23.01 8.44 11.66
CA SER A 35 21.66 8.04 11.36
C SER A 35 21.37 8.32 9.88
N VAL A 36 20.92 7.30 9.16
CA VAL A 36 20.63 7.38 7.73
C VAL A 36 19.33 6.66 7.40
N ASN A 37 18.66 7.12 6.34
CA ASN A 37 17.51 6.42 5.78
C ASN A 37 17.92 5.76 4.46
N GLY A 38 17.60 4.48 4.30
CA GLY A 38 17.75 3.76 3.05
C GLY A 38 16.43 3.65 2.31
N SER A 39 16.46 3.77 1.00
CA SER A 39 15.30 3.55 0.13
C SER A 39 15.71 2.74 -1.09
N ALA A 40 14.78 1.94 -1.59
CA ALA A 40 14.95 1.22 -2.86
C ALA A 40 13.60 1.14 -3.58
N GLN A 41 13.67 1.07 -4.90
CA GLN A 41 12.50 0.90 -5.75
C GLN A 41 12.73 -0.28 -6.69
N ILE A 42 11.78 -1.23 -6.70
CA ILE A 42 11.75 -2.34 -7.65
C ILE A 42 10.59 -2.09 -8.61
N LYS A 43 10.87 -2.19 -9.90
CA LYS A 43 9.84 -2.09 -10.95
C LYS A 43 9.47 -3.49 -11.38
N ALA A 44 8.19 -3.82 -11.27
CA ALA A 44 7.66 -5.10 -11.73
C ALA A 44 6.39 -4.86 -12.56
N ALA A 45 6.21 -5.68 -13.59
CA ALA A 45 4.96 -5.68 -14.36
C ALA A 45 3.93 -6.50 -13.59
N PRO A 46 2.70 -5.99 -13.38
CA PRO A 46 1.65 -6.75 -12.72
C PRO A 46 1.21 -7.93 -13.61
N ASP A 47 1.09 -9.10 -12.99
CA ASP A 47 0.63 -10.35 -13.60
C ASP A 47 -0.71 -10.83 -13.02
N VAL A 48 -1.31 -10.06 -12.13
CA VAL A 48 -2.63 -10.32 -11.55
C VAL A 48 -3.47 -9.06 -11.61
N ILE A 49 -4.62 -9.15 -12.27
CA ILE A 49 -5.55 -8.04 -12.48
C ILE A 49 -6.91 -8.46 -11.93
N TYR A 50 -7.52 -7.61 -11.12
CA TYR A 50 -8.84 -7.82 -10.54
C TYR A 50 -9.85 -6.92 -11.24
N ILE A 51 -10.93 -7.52 -11.69
CA ILE A 51 -12.04 -6.88 -12.40
C ILE A 51 -13.29 -7.00 -11.52
N SER A 52 -13.93 -5.88 -11.22
CA SER A 52 -15.25 -5.87 -10.60
C SER A 52 -16.31 -5.92 -11.68
N ILE A 53 -17.26 -6.81 -11.52
CA ILE A 53 -18.45 -6.96 -12.38
C ILE A 53 -19.67 -6.78 -11.48
N LYS A 54 -20.47 -5.76 -11.74
CA LYS A 54 -21.73 -5.51 -11.03
C LYS A 54 -22.91 -5.88 -11.91
N LEU A 55 -23.75 -6.78 -11.40
CA LEU A 55 -25.05 -7.08 -11.96
C LEU A 55 -26.11 -6.38 -11.13
N ASN A 56 -27.01 -5.65 -11.78
CA ASN A 56 -28.06 -4.93 -11.09
C ASN A 56 -29.32 -4.88 -11.97
N GLU A 57 -30.44 -5.35 -11.46
CA GLU A 57 -31.72 -5.33 -12.17
C GLU A 57 -32.21 -3.91 -12.48
N SER A 58 -31.77 -2.90 -11.69
CA SER A 58 -32.11 -1.51 -11.95
C SER A 58 -31.53 -0.98 -13.26
N ASP A 59 -30.38 -1.50 -13.71
CA ASP A 59 -29.69 -1.04 -14.93
C ASP A 59 -30.53 -1.35 -16.18
N THR A 60 -31.26 -2.45 -16.15
CA THR A 60 -32.23 -2.85 -17.20
C THR A 60 -33.65 -2.37 -16.94
N LYS A 61 -33.87 -1.51 -15.94
CA LYS A 61 -35.19 -1.07 -15.50
C LYS A 61 -36.11 -2.25 -15.07
N GLY A 62 -35.52 -3.33 -14.56
CA GLY A 62 -36.21 -4.55 -14.15
C GLY A 62 -36.65 -5.44 -15.32
N LYS A 63 -36.22 -5.17 -16.56
CA LYS A 63 -36.59 -5.99 -17.73
C LYS A 63 -35.84 -7.31 -17.81
N VAL A 64 -34.60 -7.34 -17.30
CA VAL A 64 -33.74 -8.51 -17.26
C VAL A 64 -33.50 -8.86 -15.81
N THR A 65 -33.86 -10.07 -15.41
CA THR A 65 -33.68 -10.54 -14.03
C THR A 65 -32.21 -10.74 -13.69
N LEU A 66 -31.86 -10.67 -12.41
CA LEU A 66 -30.49 -10.94 -11.95
C LEU A 66 -29.98 -12.31 -12.38
N GLU A 67 -30.87 -13.32 -12.37
CA GLU A 67 -30.55 -14.68 -12.80
C GLU A 67 -30.21 -14.78 -14.29
N GLU A 68 -30.91 -14.02 -15.11
CA GLU A 68 -30.63 -13.93 -16.55
C GLU A 68 -29.33 -13.19 -16.82
N GLN A 69 -29.09 -12.04 -16.14
CA GLN A 69 -27.82 -11.31 -16.20
C GLN A 69 -26.66 -12.21 -15.78
N ARG A 70 -26.82 -12.99 -14.72
CA ARG A 70 -25.84 -13.95 -14.24
C ARG A 70 -25.53 -15.03 -15.27
N ARG A 71 -26.53 -15.66 -15.90
CA ARG A 71 -26.33 -16.63 -16.97
C ARG A 71 -25.57 -16.02 -18.15
N ASN A 72 -25.92 -14.80 -18.55
CA ASN A 72 -25.28 -14.09 -19.63
C ASN A 72 -23.79 -13.80 -19.30
N MET A 73 -23.52 -13.36 -18.06
CA MET A 73 -22.16 -13.14 -17.55
C MET A 73 -21.33 -14.44 -17.61
N PHE A 74 -21.82 -15.55 -17.11
CA PHE A 74 -21.08 -16.83 -17.13
C PHE A 74 -20.81 -17.28 -18.57
N SER A 75 -21.77 -17.10 -19.48
CA SER A 75 -21.61 -17.41 -20.90
C SER A 75 -20.52 -16.51 -21.54
N ALA A 76 -20.53 -15.22 -21.25
CA ALA A 76 -19.52 -14.26 -21.74
C ALA A 76 -18.12 -14.60 -21.21
N LEU A 77 -17.98 -14.87 -19.91
CA LEU A 77 -16.70 -15.27 -19.30
C LEU A 77 -16.14 -16.55 -19.91
N LYS A 78 -17.00 -17.53 -20.18
CA LYS A 78 -16.60 -18.77 -20.86
C LYS A 78 -16.09 -18.50 -22.27
N LYS A 79 -16.74 -17.61 -23.04
CA LYS A 79 -16.28 -17.20 -24.39
C LYS A 79 -14.95 -16.44 -24.33
N ALA A 80 -14.74 -15.64 -23.27
CA ALA A 80 -13.47 -14.95 -23.02
C ALA A 80 -12.33 -15.90 -22.62
N GLY A 81 -12.61 -17.21 -22.42
CA GLY A 81 -11.61 -18.19 -21.99
C GLY A 81 -11.33 -18.20 -20.50
N VAL A 82 -12.23 -17.63 -19.68
CA VAL A 82 -12.09 -17.53 -18.23
C VAL A 82 -12.73 -18.73 -17.54
N ASN A 83 -12.01 -19.34 -16.61
CA ASN A 83 -12.56 -20.35 -15.72
C ASN A 83 -13.24 -19.68 -14.51
N ALA A 84 -14.56 -19.48 -14.60
CA ALA A 84 -15.32 -18.79 -13.57
C ALA A 84 -15.24 -19.48 -12.19
N GLU A 85 -15.16 -20.82 -12.15
CA GLU A 85 -15.08 -21.56 -10.87
C GLU A 85 -13.81 -21.26 -10.06
N LYS A 86 -12.71 -21.00 -10.76
CA LYS A 86 -11.40 -20.73 -10.13
C LYS A 86 -11.04 -19.25 -10.00
N GLN A 87 -11.62 -18.42 -10.86
CA GLN A 87 -11.19 -17.04 -11.06
C GLN A 87 -12.25 -16.01 -10.64
N LEU A 88 -13.51 -16.42 -10.45
CA LEU A 88 -14.60 -15.54 -10.07
C LEU A 88 -15.00 -15.76 -8.61
N SER A 89 -15.13 -14.70 -7.86
CA SER A 89 -15.65 -14.69 -6.49
C SER A 89 -16.80 -13.71 -6.34
N VAL A 90 -17.75 -14.03 -5.46
CA VAL A 90 -18.82 -13.13 -5.07
C VAL A 90 -18.29 -12.22 -3.96
N VAL A 91 -18.37 -10.92 -4.14
CA VAL A 91 -17.89 -9.92 -3.17
C VAL A 91 -19.04 -9.39 -2.34
N ASP A 92 -20.18 -9.12 -2.98
CA ASP A 92 -21.34 -8.55 -2.33
C ASP A 92 -22.63 -8.99 -3.01
N MET A 93 -23.69 -9.15 -2.19
CA MET A 93 -25.06 -9.44 -2.63
C MET A 93 -25.99 -8.50 -1.89
N ASN A 94 -26.79 -7.75 -2.62
CA ASN A 94 -27.72 -6.78 -2.06
C ASN A 94 -29.08 -6.87 -2.74
N SER A 95 -30.15 -6.57 -2.00
CA SER A 95 -31.48 -6.37 -2.54
C SER A 95 -32.10 -5.10 -1.98
N SER A 96 -32.71 -4.30 -2.84
CA SER A 96 -33.40 -3.07 -2.47
C SER A 96 -34.85 -3.11 -2.97
N PHE A 97 -35.78 -2.55 -2.18
CA PHE A 97 -37.16 -2.45 -2.55
C PHE A 97 -37.44 -1.10 -3.20
N ASP A 98 -37.92 -1.11 -4.44
CA ASP A 98 -38.43 0.07 -5.16
C ASP A 98 -39.94 0.00 -5.21
N ARG A 99 -40.65 1.09 -4.79
CA ARG A 99 -42.11 1.13 -4.73
C ARG A 99 -42.82 0.90 -6.07
N ARG A 100 -42.11 1.19 -7.19
CA ARG A 100 -42.68 1.06 -8.55
C ARG A 100 -42.30 -0.24 -9.23
N ARG A 101 -41.20 -0.86 -8.84
CA ARG A 101 -40.59 -2.01 -9.51
C ARG A 101 -40.52 -3.28 -8.68
N GLY A 102 -40.87 -3.18 -7.39
CA GLY A 102 -40.73 -4.31 -6.45
C GLY A 102 -39.33 -4.45 -5.89
N SER A 103 -38.96 -5.65 -5.48
CA SER A 103 -37.61 -5.95 -5.00
C SER A 103 -36.66 -6.07 -6.19
N LEU A 104 -35.60 -5.26 -6.19
CA LEU A 104 -34.50 -5.29 -7.16
C LEU A 104 -33.27 -5.84 -6.48
N SER A 105 -32.62 -6.78 -7.14
CA SER A 105 -31.43 -7.44 -6.63
C SER A 105 -30.18 -6.96 -7.36
N ALA A 106 -29.07 -6.92 -6.62
CA ALA A 106 -27.75 -6.60 -7.17
C ALA A 106 -26.71 -7.56 -6.62
N THR A 107 -25.75 -7.94 -7.43
CA THR A 107 -24.61 -8.77 -7.01
C THR A 107 -23.33 -8.24 -7.61
N GLN A 108 -22.28 -8.18 -6.80
CA GLN A 108 -20.96 -7.80 -7.23
C GLN A 108 -20.03 -9.00 -7.21
N TYR A 109 -19.35 -9.17 -8.32
CA TYR A 109 -18.34 -10.21 -8.49
C TYR A 109 -16.96 -9.57 -8.63
N GLU A 110 -15.93 -10.29 -8.20
CA GLU A 110 -14.52 -9.99 -8.46
C GLU A 110 -13.94 -11.12 -9.31
N LEU A 111 -13.41 -10.77 -10.47
CA LEU A 111 -12.77 -11.69 -11.40
C LEU A 111 -11.25 -11.46 -11.39
N LYS A 112 -10.47 -12.53 -11.22
CA LYS A 112 -9.01 -12.52 -11.27
C LYS A 112 -8.53 -13.00 -12.63
N VAL A 113 -7.77 -12.17 -13.37
CA VAL A 113 -7.16 -12.51 -14.65
C VAL A 113 -5.66 -12.23 -14.66
N GLY A 114 -4.91 -12.92 -15.53
CA GLY A 114 -3.46 -12.91 -15.54
C GLY A 114 -2.80 -11.96 -16.55
N SER A 115 -3.57 -11.31 -17.43
CA SER A 115 -3.00 -10.46 -18.46
C SER A 115 -3.95 -9.36 -18.94
N ALA A 116 -3.39 -8.28 -19.47
CA ALA A 116 -4.15 -7.18 -20.07
C ALA A 116 -4.96 -7.64 -21.30
N GLU A 117 -4.46 -8.64 -22.03
CA GLU A 117 -5.19 -9.20 -23.15
C GLU A 117 -6.45 -9.96 -22.70
N ALA A 118 -6.34 -10.73 -21.60
CA ALA A 118 -7.49 -11.39 -21.01
C ALA A 118 -8.52 -10.36 -20.50
N VAL A 119 -8.06 -9.24 -19.91
CA VAL A 119 -8.95 -8.13 -19.53
C VAL A 119 -9.75 -7.63 -20.72
N ARG A 120 -9.08 -7.34 -21.85
CA ARG A 120 -9.76 -6.86 -23.07
C ARG A 120 -10.82 -7.84 -23.53
N LYS A 121 -10.49 -9.13 -23.65
CA LYS A 121 -11.45 -10.17 -24.07
C LYS A 121 -12.66 -10.24 -23.15
N VAL A 122 -12.43 -10.13 -21.82
CA VAL A 122 -13.50 -10.12 -20.83
C VAL A 122 -14.42 -8.92 -21.02
N PHE A 123 -13.85 -7.73 -21.19
CA PHE A 123 -14.64 -6.51 -21.40
C PHE A 123 -15.48 -6.61 -22.68
N ASP A 124 -14.86 -7.04 -23.80
CA ASP A 124 -15.53 -7.18 -25.09
C ASP A 124 -16.71 -8.18 -25.04
N GLU A 125 -16.54 -9.31 -24.34
CA GLU A 125 -17.60 -10.31 -24.24
C GLU A 125 -18.71 -9.91 -23.25
N LEU A 126 -18.38 -9.20 -22.16
CA LEU A 126 -19.34 -8.68 -21.20
C LEU A 126 -20.18 -7.54 -21.82
N ASP A 127 -19.57 -6.68 -22.61
CA ASP A 127 -20.27 -5.62 -23.36
C ASP A 127 -21.29 -6.21 -24.34
N LYS A 128 -20.90 -7.21 -25.13
CA LYS A 128 -21.79 -7.98 -26.01
C LYS A 128 -22.94 -8.67 -25.26
N ALA A 129 -22.71 -9.03 -24.01
CA ALA A 129 -23.72 -9.64 -23.13
C ALA A 129 -24.65 -8.62 -22.45
N GLY A 130 -24.45 -7.32 -22.69
CA GLY A 130 -25.23 -6.24 -22.11
C GLY A 130 -24.95 -6.00 -20.63
N ILE A 131 -23.70 -6.22 -20.18
CA ILE A 131 -23.25 -6.00 -18.81
C ILE A 131 -22.30 -4.81 -18.78
N PRO A 132 -22.80 -3.57 -18.51
CA PRO A 132 -22.00 -2.35 -18.66
C PRO A 132 -21.13 -2.03 -17.43
N ASN A 133 -21.47 -2.54 -16.25
CA ASN A 133 -20.80 -2.18 -15.00
C ASN A 133 -19.59 -3.06 -14.70
N VAL A 134 -18.53 -2.90 -15.51
CA VAL A 134 -17.29 -3.63 -15.44
C VAL A 134 -16.12 -2.66 -15.31
N ASN A 135 -15.27 -2.86 -14.31
CA ASN A 135 -14.09 -2.01 -14.11
C ASN A 135 -12.92 -2.77 -13.47
N VAL A 136 -11.70 -2.38 -13.82
CA VAL A 136 -10.49 -2.86 -13.13
C VAL A 136 -10.40 -2.17 -11.78
N THR A 137 -10.35 -2.95 -10.70
CA THR A 137 -10.28 -2.42 -9.33
C THR A 137 -8.86 -2.30 -8.83
N ARG A 138 -8.03 -3.30 -9.12
CA ARG A 138 -6.63 -3.33 -8.69
C ARG A 138 -5.79 -4.24 -9.59
N THR A 139 -4.50 -3.98 -9.58
CA THR A 139 -3.48 -4.83 -10.18
C THR A 139 -2.42 -5.17 -9.14
N THR A 140 -1.83 -6.35 -9.21
CA THR A 140 -0.76 -6.77 -8.29
C THR A 140 0.19 -7.74 -8.98
N CYS A 141 1.28 -8.09 -8.32
CA CYS A 141 2.18 -9.15 -8.75
C CYS A 141 1.95 -10.40 -7.88
N SER A 142 1.99 -11.58 -8.49
CA SER A 142 1.86 -12.85 -7.77
C SER A 142 2.98 -13.06 -6.74
N ASN A 143 4.18 -12.55 -7.03
CA ASN A 143 5.37 -12.63 -6.18
C ASN A 143 5.62 -11.36 -5.33
N MET A 144 4.56 -10.65 -4.94
CA MET A 144 4.66 -9.37 -4.24
C MET A 144 5.52 -9.44 -2.96
N GLU A 145 5.46 -10.54 -2.20
CA GLU A 145 6.25 -10.70 -0.97
C GLU A 145 7.75 -10.85 -1.26
N GLU A 146 8.11 -11.53 -2.34
CA GLU A 146 9.50 -11.64 -2.79
C GLU A 146 10.04 -10.27 -3.20
N LEU A 147 9.28 -9.54 -4.01
CA LEU A 147 9.62 -8.17 -4.43
C LEU A 147 9.78 -7.22 -3.24
N ARG A 148 8.91 -7.34 -2.23
CA ARG A 148 9.04 -6.55 -1.00
C ARG A 148 10.30 -6.92 -0.22
N SER A 149 10.61 -8.20 -0.12
CA SER A 149 11.83 -8.68 0.54
C SER A 149 13.08 -8.15 -0.17
N GLU A 150 13.12 -8.21 -1.49
CA GLU A 150 14.21 -7.67 -2.29
C GLU A 150 14.35 -6.14 -2.13
N ALA A 151 13.24 -5.42 -2.14
CA ALA A 151 13.23 -3.98 -1.92
C ALA A 151 13.80 -3.61 -0.54
N ARG A 152 13.39 -4.33 0.53
CA ARG A 152 13.95 -4.13 1.88
C ARG A 152 15.46 -4.37 1.92
N LYS A 153 15.91 -5.47 1.33
CA LYS A 153 17.36 -5.79 1.26
C LYS A 153 18.14 -4.71 0.50
N ALA A 154 17.61 -4.23 -0.62
CA ALA A 154 18.22 -3.15 -1.40
C ALA A 154 18.23 -1.82 -0.64
N ALA A 155 17.16 -1.48 0.07
CA ALA A 155 17.09 -0.29 0.91
C ALA A 155 18.12 -0.31 2.05
N MET A 156 18.31 -1.46 2.70
CA MET A 156 19.31 -1.64 3.76
C MET A 156 20.74 -1.50 3.23
N LYS A 157 21.04 -2.06 2.05
CA LYS A 157 22.34 -1.87 1.39
C LYS A 157 22.59 -0.39 1.04
N ASN A 158 21.55 0.30 0.57
CA ASN A 158 21.64 1.74 0.28
C ASN A 158 21.89 2.56 1.56
N ALA A 159 21.21 2.27 2.66
CA ALA A 159 21.46 2.90 3.95
C ALA A 159 22.91 2.69 4.43
N GLN A 160 23.41 1.47 4.32
CA GLN A 160 24.80 1.14 4.71
C GLN A 160 25.83 1.90 3.87
N MET A 161 25.63 2.00 2.55
CA MET A 161 26.50 2.77 1.67
C MET A 161 26.52 4.24 2.07
N ARG A 162 25.35 4.85 2.26
CA ARG A 162 25.23 6.26 2.68
C ARG A 162 25.89 6.50 4.05
N ALA A 163 25.73 5.60 5.00
CA ALA A 163 26.37 5.73 6.31
C ALA A 163 27.90 5.70 6.19
N ARG A 164 28.42 4.84 5.31
CA ARG A 164 29.87 4.74 5.04
C ARG A 164 30.37 6.02 4.39
N GLU A 165 29.72 6.49 3.34
CA GLU A 165 30.10 7.73 2.64
C GLU A 165 30.14 8.94 3.58
N LEU A 166 29.15 9.07 4.47
CA LEU A 166 29.11 10.16 5.45
C LEU A 166 30.22 10.07 6.48
N ALA A 167 30.54 8.86 6.96
CA ALA A 167 31.64 8.65 7.90
C ALA A 167 33.02 8.94 7.26
N GLU A 168 33.24 8.45 6.04
CA GLU A 168 34.46 8.67 5.27
C GLU A 168 34.69 10.16 4.97
N ALA A 169 33.63 10.92 4.66
CA ALA A 169 33.71 12.35 4.41
C ALA A 169 34.26 13.16 5.60
N VAL A 170 34.15 12.64 6.81
CA VAL A 170 34.71 13.25 8.04
C VAL A 170 35.92 12.48 8.58
N GLY A 171 36.54 11.62 7.75
CA GLY A 171 37.73 10.84 8.11
C GLY A 171 37.49 9.74 9.12
N GLN A 172 36.26 9.22 9.22
CA GLN A 172 35.84 8.16 10.15
C GLN A 172 35.36 6.92 9.39
N SER A 173 35.12 5.84 10.13
CA SER A 173 34.52 4.60 9.62
C SER A 173 33.29 4.23 10.43
N ILE A 174 32.33 3.52 9.80
CA ILE A 174 31.18 2.97 10.51
C ILE A 174 31.54 1.69 11.24
N GLY A 175 30.99 1.51 12.44
CA GLY A 175 31.00 0.27 13.20
C GLY A 175 29.81 -0.65 12.86
N PRO A 176 29.51 -1.61 13.76
CA PRO A 176 28.32 -2.44 13.65
C PRO A 176 27.05 -1.59 13.76
N CYS A 177 25.98 -2.04 13.09
CA CYS A 177 24.69 -1.40 13.19
C CYS A 177 24.13 -1.53 14.62
N LEU A 178 23.71 -0.43 15.20
CA LEU A 178 23.17 -0.39 16.55
C LEU A 178 21.64 -0.56 16.58
N GLU A 179 20.96 -0.02 15.57
CA GLU A 179 19.49 -0.02 15.51
C GLU A 179 19.01 -0.07 14.06
N ILE A 180 17.96 -0.84 13.82
CA ILE A 180 17.27 -0.92 12.54
C ILE A 180 15.79 -0.70 12.79
N ASN A 181 15.24 0.35 12.18
CA ASN A 181 13.81 0.61 12.16
C ASN A 181 13.28 0.43 10.73
N ASP A 182 12.37 -0.51 10.53
CA ASP A 182 11.69 -0.73 9.26
C ASP A 182 10.33 -0.02 9.25
N TYR A 183 10.30 1.16 8.66
CA TYR A 183 9.06 1.91 8.43
C TYR A 183 8.50 1.58 7.05
N THR A 184 8.22 0.33 6.78
CA THR A 184 7.65 -0.09 5.50
C THR A 184 6.28 0.54 5.28
N THR A 185 6.26 1.70 4.66
CA THR A 185 5.04 2.26 4.09
C THR A 185 4.58 1.35 2.95
N SER A 186 3.29 1.09 2.86
CA SER A 186 2.69 0.20 1.87
C SER A 186 3.29 0.42 0.48
N VAL A 187 3.96 -0.60 -0.04
CA VAL A 187 4.44 -0.61 -1.42
C VAL A 187 3.21 -0.67 -2.32
N GLN A 188 2.79 0.46 -2.84
CA GLN A 188 1.81 0.46 -3.93
C GLN A 188 2.57 0.13 -5.22
N PRO A 189 2.15 -0.86 -6.00
CA PRO A 189 2.70 -1.07 -7.32
C PRO A 189 2.47 0.20 -8.13
N VAL A 190 3.54 0.81 -8.58
CA VAL A 190 3.44 1.91 -9.55
C VAL A 190 2.92 1.28 -10.83
N VAL A 191 1.63 1.40 -11.08
CA VAL A 191 1.05 1.01 -12.36
C VAL A 191 1.68 1.92 -13.39
N MET A 192 2.62 1.41 -14.16
CA MET A 192 3.03 2.08 -15.40
C MET A 192 1.75 2.16 -16.25
N ARG A 193 1.12 3.34 -16.29
CA ARG A 193 0.10 3.63 -17.31
C ARG A 193 0.76 3.30 -18.64
N SER A 194 0.35 2.20 -19.22
CA SER A 194 0.88 1.75 -20.50
C SER A 194 0.69 2.88 -21.51
N LYS A 195 1.66 3.10 -22.36
CA LYS A 195 1.63 4.04 -23.49
C LYS A 195 0.35 3.96 -24.37
N MET A 196 -0.51 3.00 -24.10
CA MET A 196 -1.76 2.75 -24.82
C MET A 196 -2.85 3.83 -24.62
N LEU A 197 -2.78 4.58 -23.52
CA LEU A 197 -3.70 5.73 -23.30
C LEU A 197 -3.21 7.01 -23.98
N MET A 198 -1.92 7.10 -24.34
CA MET A 198 -1.39 8.26 -25.04
C MET A 198 -1.57 8.19 -26.56
N ALA A 199 -1.81 7.00 -27.14
CA ALA A 199 -2.07 6.87 -28.58
C ALA A 199 -3.46 7.38 -28.98
N ASN A 200 -4.43 7.38 -28.06
CA ASN A 200 -5.78 7.85 -28.35
C ASN A 200 -5.95 9.38 -28.20
N SER A 201 -5.05 10.06 -27.48
CA SER A 201 -5.08 11.50 -27.39
C SER A 201 -4.36 12.23 -28.54
N ALA A 202 -3.48 11.52 -29.24
CA ALA A 202 -2.76 12.07 -30.39
C ALA A 202 -3.58 12.05 -31.71
N MET A 203 -4.69 11.32 -31.76
CA MET A 203 -5.54 11.24 -32.96
C MET A 203 -6.67 12.29 -32.99
N THR A 204 -6.82 13.09 -31.93
CA THR A 204 -7.88 14.12 -31.91
C THR A 204 -7.38 15.52 -32.25
N ASP A 205 -6.07 15.75 -32.38
CA ASP A 205 -5.54 17.09 -32.70
C ASP A 205 -5.25 17.34 -34.21
N GLU A 206 -5.49 16.36 -35.07
CA GLU A 206 -5.21 16.51 -36.51
C GLU A 206 -6.46 16.76 -37.37
N ALA A 207 -7.60 17.05 -36.74
CA ALA A 207 -8.85 17.34 -37.47
C ALA A 207 -9.34 18.78 -37.29
N ALA A 208 -8.44 19.75 -37.03
CA ALA A 208 -8.77 21.17 -36.88
C ALA A 208 -7.77 22.04 -37.63
N TYR A 209 -7.76 21.93 -38.98
CA TYR A 209 -7.31 22.99 -39.89
C TYR A 209 -8.11 22.87 -41.19
#